data_5abacdef06ef43a4d85c7d1f66a2393a
#
_entry.id   5abacdef06ef43a4d85c7d1f66a2393a
#
_cell.length_a   1.000
_cell.length_b   1.000
_cell.length_c   1.000
_cell.angle_alpha   90.00
_cell.angle_beta   90.00
_cell.angle_gamma   90.00
#
_symmetry.space_group_name_H-M   'P 1'
#
loop_
_entity.id
_entity.type
_entity.pdbx_description
1 polymer ?
#
loop_
_entity_poly.entity_id
_entity_poly.type
_entity_poly.pdbx_seq_one_letter_code
_entity_poly.pdbx_strand_id
1 'polypeptide(L)'
;MFAPAIAFVDLETTGMAAGADRVTEVGIVRIDEGAQVSEWSSLVNPECSIPAAIQALTGISNAMVAAAPTFRQIADDVAAQVQGAVFVAHNARFDYGFLKHEFARLGRSFTAKVLCTVKLSRRLYPETGPHNLDALIARHSLAAADRHRALGDARILWQFVQALYRDKAETEIDAAVGRILKGPSLPPQLPADALDTIPEAPGVYRFYGLNALPLYVGKSVNLRARIAAHFSADYRSASDLRLSAEITRIEIEETAGELGALLRESQLVKTLLPAYNQRLRRRAEMVALSVAAEPEAPDYVRSDVIEADALENLYGPFASRRQAREALRAVAAEAALCWTALGLERRSGPCFARQLRKCAGACVGAEPPAAHHARLREALARYALKPWPYAGTIGALESSLIGERIELQVFRDWCWLGTAREESDLYAILETPPRAAFDLDIYRLLVKRLPRATIRPLDRP
;
A
#
# COMPACT_ATOMS: atom_id res chain seq x y z
N MET A 1 29.55 25.80 -5.23
CA MET A 1 28.26 25.40 -4.59
C MET A 1 27.45 24.64 -5.62
N PHE A 2 26.80 23.56 -5.25
CA PHE A 2 26.10 22.63 -6.16
C PHE A 2 24.80 23.17 -6.81
N ALA A 3 24.31 24.31 -6.40
CA ALA A 3 23.18 25.01 -7.03
C ALA A 3 23.27 26.52 -6.78
N PRO A 4 22.75 27.36 -7.70
CA PRO A 4 22.76 28.81 -7.54
C PRO A 4 21.87 29.29 -6.40
N ALA A 5 20.75 28.60 -6.16
CA ALA A 5 19.84 28.89 -5.05
C ALA A 5 19.54 27.62 -4.24
N ILE A 6 19.67 27.71 -2.91
CA ILE A 6 19.45 26.59 -1.98
C ILE A 6 18.62 27.10 -0.82
N ALA A 7 17.60 26.34 -0.42
CA ALA A 7 16.81 26.57 0.78
C ALA A 7 16.98 25.37 1.74
N PHE A 8 17.66 25.59 2.85
CA PHE A 8 17.75 24.63 3.94
C PHE A 8 16.50 24.79 4.79
N VAL A 9 15.74 23.73 4.90
CA VAL A 9 14.43 23.74 5.55
C VAL A 9 14.39 22.66 6.62
N ASP A 10 13.82 23.02 7.76
CA ASP A 10 13.48 22.09 8.81
C ASP A 10 12.11 22.46 9.38
N LEU A 11 11.36 21.46 9.88
CA LEU A 11 10.01 21.61 10.39
C LEU A 11 9.86 20.94 11.74
N GLU A 12 9.14 21.60 12.65
CA GLU A 12 8.56 20.93 13.80
C GLU A 12 7.06 20.67 13.54
N THR A 13 6.54 19.57 14.09
CA THR A 13 5.20 19.08 13.73
C THR A 13 4.48 18.50 14.96
N THR A 14 3.16 18.30 14.85
CA THR A 14 2.35 17.64 15.90
C THR A 14 2.55 16.12 15.94
N GLY A 15 3.28 15.53 14.99
CA GLY A 15 3.54 14.10 14.89
C GLY A 15 4.21 13.70 13.58
N MET A 16 4.22 12.41 13.25
CA MET A 16 5.02 11.86 12.15
C MET A 16 4.24 11.70 10.82
N ALA A 17 2.95 11.99 10.81
CA ALA A 17 2.06 11.66 9.70
C ALA A 17 1.54 12.89 8.96
N ALA A 18 2.24 13.37 7.95
CA ALA A 18 1.92 14.60 7.19
C ALA A 18 0.44 14.74 6.72
N GLY A 19 -0.27 13.64 6.49
CA GLY A 19 -1.69 13.66 6.13
C GLY A 19 -2.64 13.93 7.31
N ALA A 20 -2.24 13.62 8.54
CA ALA A 20 -3.04 13.77 9.75
C ALA A 20 -2.48 14.84 10.70
N ASP A 21 -1.16 14.92 10.78
CA ASP A 21 -0.45 15.87 11.64
C ASP A 21 -0.23 17.21 10.92
N ARG A 22 0.14 18.21 11.69
CA ARG A 22 0.26 19.60 11.25
C ARG A 22 1.65 20.16 11.59
N VAL A 23 2.07 21.17 10.86
CA VAL A 23 3.29 21.93 11.14
C VAL A 23 3.07 22.86 12.34
N THR A 24 4.07 22.92 13.26
CA THR A 24 4.09 23.79 14.44
C THR A 24 5.19 24.83 14.40
N GLU A 25 6.25 24.61 13.62
CA GLU A 25 7.29 25.59 13.33
C GLU A 25 7.90 25.34 11.96
N VAL A 26 8.28 26.40 11.26
CA VAL A 26 9.04 26.35 10.01
C VAL A 26 10.33 27.16 10.19
N GLY A 27 11.47 26.57 9.82
CA GLY A 27 12.76 27.26 9.76
C GLY A 27 13.37 27.14 8.36
N ILE A 28 13.83 28.25 7.80
CA ILE A 28 14.44 28.30 6.47
C ILE A 28 15.67 29.17 6.47
N VAL A 29 16.78 28.64 5.97
CA VAL A 29 17.99 29.39 5.65
C VAL A 29 18.18 29.38 4.14
N ARG A 30 18.14 30.53 3.52
CA ARG A 30 18.28 30.67 2.06
C ARG A 30 19.68 31.15 1.68
N ILE A 31 20.26 30.46 0.71
CA ILE A 31 21.58 30.73 0.12
C ILE A 31 21.39 31.00 -1.37
N ASP A 32 21.81 32.15 -1.86
CA ASP A 32 21.88 32.48 -3.28
C ASP A 32 23.33 32.79 -3.65
N GLU A 33 23.81 32.24 -4.76
CA GLU A 33 25.21 32.40 -5.27
C GLU A 33 26.28 32.09 -4.20
N GLY A 34 26.01 31.18 -3.27
CA GLY A 34 26.91 30.78 -2.21
C GLY A 34 26.94 31.71 -0.97
N ALA A 35 26.16 32.77 -0.98
CA ALA A 35 26.00 33.69 0.14
C ALA A 35 24.65 33.51 0.83
N GLN A 36 24.62 33.58 2.15
CA GLN A 36 23.37 33.58 2.90
C GLN A 36 22.62 34.90 2.67
N VAL A 37 21.42 34.82 2.11
CA VAL A 37 20.61 35.98 1.78
C VAL A 37 19.46 36.20 2.75
N SER A 38 18.94 35.13 3.37
CA SER A 38 17.91 35.26 4.40
C SER A 38 17.93 34.10 5.40
N GLU A 39 17.48 34.41 6.60
CA GLU A 39 16.97 33.45 7.59
C GLU A 39 15.53 33.82 7.91
N TRP A 40 14.66 32.83 7.87
CA TRP A 40 13.26 33.04 8.14
C TRP A 40 12.73 31.92 9.02
N SER A 41 11.93 32.26 10.01
CA SER A 41 11.24 31.26 10.83
C SER A 41 9.90 31.78 11.33
N SER A 42 8.98 30.87 11.57
CA SER A 42 7.70 31.16 12.19
C SER A 42 7.22 29.96 12.99
N LEU A 43 6.78 30.20 14.21
CA LEU A 43 5.83 29.30 14.86
C LEU A 43 4.54 29.27 14.06
N VAL A 44 3.86 28.14 14.05
CA VAL A 44 2.63 27.92 13.29
C VAL A 44 1.56 27.39 14.23
N ASN A 45 0.39 28.01 14.21
CA ASN A 45 -0.79 27.47 14.88
C ASN A 45 -1.28 26.25 14.07
N PRO A 46 -1.15 25.02 14.61
CA PRO A 46 -1.51 23.80 13.88
C PRO A 46 -3.04 23.58 13.80
N GLU A 47 -3.84 24.46 14.41
CA GLU A 47 -5.31 24.35 14.52
C GLU A 47 -5.78 23.04 15.21
N CYS A 48 -4.89 22.41 15.94
CA CYS A 48 -5.14 21.20 16.74
C CYS A 48 -4.17 21.14 17.93
N SER A 49 -4.44 20.25 18.88
CA SER A 49 -3.60 20.10 20.07
C SER A 49 -2.28 19.38 19.72
N ILE A 50 -1.15 19.87 20.25
CA ILE A 50 0.16 19.22 20.19
C ILE A 50 0.22 18.15 21.28
N PRO A 51 0.48 16.86 20.97
CA PRO A 51 0.61 15.80 21.96
C PRO A 51 1.73 16.09 22.98
N ALA A 52 1.53 15.72 24.24
CA ALA A 52 2.49 16.01 25.32
C ALA A 52 3.92 15.50 25.05
N ALA A 53 4.04 14.32 24.41
CA ALA A 53 5.35 13.76 24.04
C ALA A 53 6.06 14.62 22.99
N ILE A 54 5.34 15.23 22.05
CA ILE A 54 5.90 16.12 21.04
C ILE A 54 6.29 17.46 21.66
N GLN A 55 5.48 18.00 22.56
CA GLN A 55 5.84 19.22 23.30
C GLN A 55 7.14 19.04 24.12
N ALA A 56 7.29 17.86 24.73
CA ALA A 56 8.51 17.54 25.49
C ALA A 56 9.75 17.41 24.58
N LEU A 57 9.58 16.91 23.35
CA LEU A 57 10.66 16.72 22.38
C LEU A 57 11.10 18.06 21.76
N THR A 58 10.15 18.87 21.29
CA THR A 58 10.43 20.09 20.50
C THR A 58 10.53 21.35 21.37
N GLY A 59 10.04 21.27 22.60
CA GLY A 59 9.90 22.43 23.48
C GLY A 59 8.77 23.38 23.08
N ILE A 60 8.00 23.06 22.03
CA ILE A 60 6.89 23.89 21.53
C ILE A 60 5.60 23.48 22.22
N SER A 61 5.06 24.38 23.06
CA SER A 61 3.82 24.14 23.78
C SER A 61 2.58 24.62 23.01
N ASN A 62 1.40 24.09 23.36
CA ASN A 62 0.12 24.60 22.85
C ASN A 62 -0.06 26.10 23.11
N ALA A 63 0.44 26.62 24.22
CA ALA A 63 0.36 28.05 24.55
C ALA A 63 1.20 28.90 23.60
N MET A 64 2.38 28.43 23.20
CA MET A 64 3.27 29.15 22.26
C MET A 64 2.63 29.32 20.88
N VAL A 65 1.93 28.30 20.38
CA VAL A 65 1.34 28.32 19.04
C VAL A 65 -0.06 28.91 19.01
N ALA A 66 -0.70 29.11 20.14
CA ALA A 66 -2.10 29.60 20.20
C ALA A 66 -2.29 30.96 19.49
N ALA A 67 -1.31 31.88 19.64
CA ALA A 67 -1.30 33.20 19.03
C ALA A 67 -0.46 33.28 17.74
N ALA A 68 0.16 32.16 17.33
CA ALA A 68 0.97 32.12 16.11
C ALA A 68 0.08 32.14 14.85
N PRO A 69 0.60 32.58 13.70
CA PRO A 69 -0.13 32.52 12.44
C PRO A 69 -0.43 31.06 12.06
N THR A 70 -1.55 30.83 11.39
CA THR A 70 -1.82 29.52 10.77
C THR A 70 -0.92 29.32 9.53
N PHE A 71 -0.78 28.06 9.07
CA PHE A 71 -0.01 27.81 7.85
C PHE A 71 -0.55 28.58 6.64
N ARG A 72 -1.86 28.78 6.56
CA ARG A 72 -2.52 29.61 5.53
C ARG A 72 -1.96 31.03 5.47
N GLN A 73 -1.68 31.64 6.62
CA GLN A 73 -1.21 33.01 6.71
C GLN A 73 0.26 33.18 6.31
N ILE A 74 1.08 32.13 6.49
CA ILE A 74 2.51 32.16 6.15
C ILE A 74 2.86 31.43 4.84
N ALA A 75 1.88 30.84 4.18
CA ALA A 75 2.13 29.99 3.00
C ALA A 75 2.84 30.73 1.85
N ASP A 76 2.55 32.01 1.66
CA ASP A 76 3.20 32.83 0.61
C ASP A 76 4.66 33.13 0.98
N ASP A 77 4.96 33.40 2.25
CA ASP A 77 6.31 33.61 2.73
C ASP A 77 7.15 32.35 2.58
N VAL A 78 6.62 31.20 3.01
CA VAL A 78 7.27 29.89 2.84
C VAL A 78 7.53 29.61 1.36
N ALA A 79 6.55 29.85 0.48
CA ALA A 79 6.70 29.64 -0.95
C ALA A 79 7.81 30.54 -1.53
N ALA A 80 7.84 31.81 -1.15
CA ALA A 80 8.84 32.79 -1.61
C ALA A 80 10.27 32.38 -1.20
N GLN A 81 10.47 31.88 0.05
CA GLN A 81 11.77 31.43 0.52
C GLN A 81 12.31 30.21 -0.25
N VAL A 82 11.43 29.33 -0.75
CA VAL A 82 11.82 28.10 -1.45
C VAL A 82 11.82 28.25 -2.98
N GLN A 83 11.17 29.32 -3.49
CA GLN A 83 11.01 29.50 -4.94
C GLN A 83 12.35 29.52 -5.69
N GLY A 84 12.46 28.65 -6.72
CA GLY A 84 13.64 28.56 -7.57
C GLY A 84 14.86 27.91 -6.93
N ALA A 85 14.78 27.54 -5.64
CA ALA A 85 15.89 26.92 -4.90
C ALA A 85 15.81 25.40 -4.89
N VAL A 86 16.95 24.74 -4.68
CA VAL A 86 16.99 23.34 -4.26
C VAL A 86 16.58 23.27 -2.80
N PHE A 87 15.51 22.53 -2.53
CA PHE A 87 15.01 22.24 -1.18
C PHE A 87 15.93 21.23 -0.49
N VAL A 88 16.60 21.62 0.57
CA VAL A 88 17.54 20.77 1.32
C VAL A 88 17.03 20.57 2.73
N ALA A 89 16.88 19.32 3.16
CA ALA A 89 16.48 18.99 4.52
C ALA A 89 17.14 17.68 5.01
N HIS A 90 17.09 17.46 6.33
CA HIS A 90 17.62 16.24 6.94
C HIS A 90 16.51 15.21 7.06
N ASN A 91 16.60 14.10 6.31
CA ASN A 91 15.47 13.21 6.02
C ASN A 91 14.36 13.93 5.24
N ALA A 92 14.74 14.64 4.18
CA ALA A 92 13.95 15.58 3.40
C ALA A 92 12.54 15.08 2.95
N ARG A 93 12.28 13.77 2.98
CA ARG A 93 10.95 13.21 2.69
C ARG A 93 9.92 13.66 3.73
N PHE A 94 10.35 13.81 4.98
CA PHE A 94 9.51 14.27 6.07
C PHE A 94 9.09 15.73 5.83
N ASP A 95 10.03 16.64 5.80
CA ASP A 95 9.77 18.08 5.68
C ASP A 95 9.04 18.43 4.38
N TYR A 96 9.54 17.91 3.27
CA TYR A 96 8.91 18.11 1.97
C TYR A 96 7.50 17.52 1.91
N GLY A 97 7.28 16.36 2.53
CA GLY A 97 5.97 15.73 2.63
C GLY A 97 4.98 16.58 3.41
N PHE A 98 5.39 17.12 4.56
CA PHE A 98 4.56 18.02 5.37
C PHE A 98 4.19 19.30 4.62
N LEU A 99 5.15 20.00 4.03
CA LEU A 99 4.85 21.20 3.24
C LEU A 99 3.91 20.89 2.08
N LYS A 100 4.13 19.79 1.38
CA LYS A 100 3.25 19.37 0.28
C LYS A 100 1.81 19.15 0.74
N HIS A 101 1.60 18.55 1.91
CA HIS A 101 0.26 18.37 2.49
C HIS A 101 -0.35 19.67 3.00
N GLU A 102 0.43 20.55 3.64
CA GLU A 102 -0.06 21.86 4.08
C GLU A 102 -0.51 22.73 2.88
N PHE A 103 0.29 22.78 1.81
CA PHE A 103 -0.11 23.48 0.59
C PHE A 103 -1.34 22.85 -0.08
N ALA A 104 -1.43 21.51 -0.10
CA ALA A 104 -2.57 20.79 -0.67
C ALA A 104 -3.89 21.08 0.10
N ARG A 105 -3.83 21.25 1.45
CA ARG A 105 -4.98 21.70 2.24
C ARG A 105 -5.48 23.10 1.85
N LEU A 106 -4.61 23.92 1.27
CA LEU A 106 -4.95 25.23 0.73
C LEU A 106 -5.40 25.19 -0.74
N GLY A 107 -5.49 23.99 -1.36
CA GLY A 107 -5.77 23.84 -2.79
C GLY A 107 -4.59 24.23 -3.70
N ARG A 108 -3.37 24.32 -3.16
CA ARG A 108 -2.15 24.74 -3.86
C ARG A 108 -1.20 23.55 -4.08
N SER A 109 -0.51 23.52 -5.21
CA SER A 109 0.57 22.56 -5.45
C SER A 109 1.91 23.13 -4.95
N PHE A 110 2.72 22.28 -4.31
CA PHE A 110 4.09 22.59 -3.89
C PHE A 110 5.06 21.63 -4.55
N THR A 111 6.04 22.14 -5.28
CA THR A 111 7.05 21.34 -5.98
C THR A 111 8.42 22.01 -5.90
N ALA A 112 9.45 21.23 -5.57
CA ALA A 112 10.86 21.66 -5.59
C ALA A 112 11.75 20.49 -5.97
N LYS A 113 13.01 20.78 -6.39
CA LYS A 113 14.07 19.76 -6.45
C LYS A 113 14.53 19.50 -5.03
N VAL A 114 14.54 18.24 -4.58
CA VAL A 114 14.78 17.87 -3.20
C VAL A 114 16.11 17.18 -3.03
N LEU A 115 16.95 17.68 -2.14
CA LEU A 115 18.21 17.08 -1.71
C LEU A 115 18.13 16.67 -0.24
N CYS A 116 18.38 15.40 0.05
CA CYS A 116 18.41 14.88 1.42
C CYS A 116 19.85 14.81 1.94
N THR A 117 20.13 15.50 3.04
CA THR A 117 21.48 15.53 3.65
C THR A 117 21.88 14.19 4.26
N VAL A 118 20.94 13.34 4.72
CA VAL A 118 21.25 11.97 5.14
C VAL A 118 21.82 11.16 3.97
N LYS A 119 21.21 11.25 2.78
CA LYS A 119 21.72 10.58 1.57
C LYS A 119 23.07 11.14 1.14
N LEU A 120 23.23 12.46 1.20
CA LEU A 120 24.47 13.12 0.85
C LEU A 120 25.61 12.69 1.79
N SER A 121 25.36 12.68 3.10
CA SER A 121 26.32 12.21 4.10
C SER A 121 26.71 10.75 3.89
N ARG A 122 25.75 9.85 3.68
CA ARG A 122 26.02 8.43 3.39
C ARG A 122 26.86 8.21 2.15
N ARG A 123 26.64 9.03 1.13
CA ARG A 123 27.37 8.91 -0.13
C ARG A 123 28.81 9.43 -0.05
N LEU A 124 29.01 10.52 0.70
CA LEU A 124 30.33 11.14 0.86
C LEU A 124 31.17 10.51 1.97
N TYR A 125 30.52 9.83 2.92
CA TYR A 125 31.15 9.17 4.08
C TYR A 125 30.60 7.75 4.30
N PRO A 126 30.74 6.84 3.32
CA PRO A 126 30.11 5.51 3.36
C PRO A 126 30.65 4.64 4.52
N GLU A 127 31.90 4.87 4.94
CA GLU A 127 32.56 4.09 6.00
C GLU A 127 32.19 4.58 7.42
N THR A 128 31.37 5.64 7.54
CA THR A 128 30.99 6.21 8.83
C THR A 128 29.50 6.05 9.07
N GLY A 129 29.12 5.63 10.24
CA GLY A 129 27.74 5.63 10.72
C GLY A 129 27.69 6.15 12.16
N PRO A 130 26.54 6.53 12.67
CA PRO A 130 25.27 6.86 12.03
C PRO A 130 25.29 8.18 11.26
N HIS A 131 24.16 8.50 10.54
CA HIS A 131 24.02 9.71 9.71
C HIS A 131 22.82 10.58 10.13
N ASN A 132 22.35 10.46 11.37
CA ASN A 132 21.39 11.38 11.95
C ASN A 132 22.03 12.75 12.23
N LEU A 133 21.22 13.76 12.49
CA LEU A 133 21.72 15.13 12.63
C LEU A 133 22.74 15.27 13.76
N ASP A 134 22.54 14.60 14.89
CA ASP A 134 23.47 14.61 16.02
C ASP A 134 24.84 14.00 15.66
N ALA A 135 24.86 12.95 14.83
CA ALA A 135 26.09 12.37 14.33
C ALA A 135 26.82 13.32 13.35
N LEU A 136 26.09 14.07 12.53
CA LEU A 136 26.67 15.10 11.67
C LEU A 136 27.28 16.24 12.51
N ILE A 137 26.57 16.70 13.54
CA ILE A 137 27.04 17.72 14.47
C ILE A 137 28.35 17.26 15.10
N ALA A 138 28.38 16.07 15.68
CA ALA A 138 29.56 15.53 16.33
C ALA A 138 30.75 15.33 15.36
N ARG A 139 30.51 14.77 14.18
CA ARG A 139 31.51 14.45 13.15
C ARG A 139 32.20 15.70 12.60
N HIS A 140 31.43 16.73 12.33
CA HIS A 140 31.89 17.93 11.65
C HIS A 140 32.05 19.11 12.61
N SER A 141 31.88 18.90 13.93
CA SER A 141 31.99 19.95 14.98
C SER A 141 31.10 21.15 14.68
N LEU A 142 29.83 20.90 14.32
CA LEU A 142 28.89 21.97 13.95
C LEU A 142 28.35 22.66 15.20
N ALA A 143 28.08 23.97 15.12
CA ALA A 143 27.44 24.70 16.19
C ALA A 143 25.94 24.39 16.26
N ALA A 144 25.46 23.96 17.43
CA ALA A 144 24.09 23.49 17.62
C ALA A 144 23.43 24.13 18.86
N ALA A 145 23.38 25.47 18.89
CA ALA A 145 22.86 26.22 20.03
C ALA A 145 21.36 26.03 20.25
N ASP A 146 20.58 25.94 19.16
CA ASP A 146 19.12 25.89 19.18
C ASP A 146 18.60 24.56 18.61
N ARG A 147 19.07 23.44 19.15
CA ARG A 147 18.66 22.10 18.74
C ARG A 147 17.17 21.84 19.02
N HIS A 148 16.50 21.12 18.13
CA HIS A 148 15.05 20.90 18.14
C HIS A 148 14.22 22.20 18.00
N ARG A 149 14.77 23.19 17.31
CA ARG A 149 14.06 24.35 16.80
C ARG A 149 14.33 24.44 15.30
N ALA A 150 13.30 24.59 14.52
CA ALA A 150 13.37 24.47 13.07
C ALA A 150 14.45 25.35 12.42
N LEU A 151 14.58 26.61 12.84
CA LEU A 151 15.64 27.47 12.31
C LEU A 151 17.04 27.04 12.76
N GLY A 152 17.19 26.55 14.01
CA GLY A 152 18.45 26.03 14.54
C GLY A 152 18.92 24.83 13.71
N ASP A 153 18.05 23.89 13.45
CA ASP A 153 18.36 22.68 12.69
C ASP A 153 18.62 23.02 11.20
N ALA A 154 17.90 23.96 10.59
CA ALA A 154 18.18 24.45 9.24
C ALA A 154 19.58 25.10 9.13
N ARG A 155 20.03 25.86 10.16
CA ARG A 155 21.39 26.43 10.24
C ARG A 155 22.46 25.34 10.30
N ILE A 156 22.21 24.27 11.04
CA ILE A 156 23.10 23.11 11.12
C ILE A 156 23.29 22.48 9.75
N LEU A 157 22.22 22.35 8.95
CA LEU A 157 22.32 21.82 7.59
C LEU A 157 23.19 22.70 6.67
N TRP A 158 23.07 24.02 6.79
CA TRP A 158 23.95 24.94 6.08
C TRP A 158 25.41 24.77 6.51
N GLN A 159 25.69 24.75 7.81
CA GLN A 159 27.06 24.49 8.34
C GLN A 159 27.61 23.15 7.86
N PHE A 160 26.77 22.10 7.80
CA PHE A 160 27.16 20.79 7.26
C PHE A 160 27.62 20.92 5.81
N VAL A 161 26.87 21.61 4.95
CA VAL A 161 27.26 21.80 3.55
C VAL A 161 28.56 22.60 3.46
N GLN A 162 28.74 23.64 4.27
CA GLN A 162 30.04 24.38 4.34
C GLN A 162 31.18 23.44 4.76
N ALA A 163 30.96 22.55 5.72
CA ALA A 163 31.96 21.55 6.13
C ALA A 163 32.32 20.60 4.97
N LEU A 164 31.33 20.16 4.18
CA LEU A 164 31.60 19.32 2.99
C LEU A 164 32.58 20.00 2.03
N TYR A 165 32.38 21.28 1.72
CA TYR A 165 33.27 22.05 0.82
C TYR A 165 34.65 22.33 1.40
N ARG A 166 34.83 22.19 2.73
CA ARG A 166 36.16 22.20 3.37
C ARG A 166 36.86 20.84 3.28
N ASP A 167 36.10 19.75 3.42
CA ASP A 167 36.63 18.41 3.64
C ASP A 167 36.74 17.58 2.34
N LYS A 168 36.04 17.97 1.29
CA LYS A 168 35.88 17.20 0.04
C LYS A 168 36.11 18.07 -1.20
N ALA A 169 36.53 17.44 -2.28
CA ALA A 169 36.62 18.13 -3.58
C ALA A 169 35.24 18.52 -4.10
N GLU A 170 35.10 19.70 -4.69
CA GLU A 170 33.82 20.18 -5.26
C GLU A 170 33.26 19.21 -6.29
N THR A 171 34.10 18.61 -7.12
CA THR A 171 33.71 17.60 -8.13
C THR A 171 33.10 16.35 -7.49
N GLU A 172 33.56 15.93 -6.32
CA GLU A 172 33.00 14.79 -5.56
C GLU A 172 31.60 15.13 -5.01
N ILE A 173 31.47 16.35 -4.48
CA ILE A 173 30.17 16.85 -3.97
C ILE A 173 29.17 16.96 -5.10
N ASP A 174 29.55 17.58 -6.24
CA ASP A 174 28.66 17.77 -7.39
C ASP A 174 28.22 16.43 -8.01
N ALA A 175 29.13 15.47 -8.08
CA ALA A 175 28.79 14.11 -8.53
C ALA A 175 27.82 13.42 -7.58
N ALA A 176 27.99 13.57 -6.27
CA ALA A 176 27.10 13.00 -5.26
C ALA A 176 25.71 13.65 -5.32
N VAL A 177 25.66 14.99 -5.35
CA VAL A 177 24.41 15.76 -5.47
C VAL A 177 23.68 15.44 -6.78
N GLY A 178 24.41 15.45 -7.92
CA GLY A 178 23.84 15.14 -9.24
C GLY A 178 23.19 13.76 -9.30
N ARG A 179 23.79 12.76 -8.66
CA ARG A 179 23.19 11.40 -8.57
C ARG A 179 21.95 11.39 -7.67
N ILE A 180 21.94 12.13 -6.55
CA ILE A 180 20.78 12.21 -5.66
C ILE A 180 19.61 12.93 -6.33
N LEU A 181 19.88 14.04 -7.03
CA LEU A 181 18.84 14.85 -7.69
C LEU A 181 18.26 14.17 -8.95
N LYS A 182 19.03 13.30 -9.63
CA LYS A 182 18.61 12.54 -10.81
C LYS A 182 18.01 11.18 -10.47
N GLY A 183 18.39 10.62 -9.32
CA GLY A 183 17.92 9.30 -8.89
C GLY A 183 16.50 9.30 -8.30
N PRO A 184 15.86 8.13 -8.21
CA PRO A 184 14.61 8.00 -7.51
C PRO A 184 14.78 8.36 -6.03
N SER A 185 13.75 8.99 -5.46
CA SER A 185 13.76 9.37 -4.04
C SER A 185 13.57 8.13 -3.17
N LEU A 186 14.65 7.50 -2.70
CA LEU A 186 14.58 6.38 -1.74
C LEU A 186 14.43 6.89 -0.29
N PRO A 187 13.76 6.12 0.60
CA PRO A 187 13.86 6.35 2.04
C PRO A 187 15.32 6.36 2.51
N PRO A 188 15.69 7.27 3.44
CA PRO A 188 17.11 7.41 3.86
C PRO A 188 17.64 6.19 4.62
N GLN A 189 16.79 5.37 5.19
CA GLN A 189 17.16 4.13 5.88
C GLN A 189 17.47 2.96 4.92
N LEU A 190 17.10 3.06 3.63
CA LEU A 190 17.50 2.09 2.63
C LEU A 190 18.90 2.41 2.07
N PRO A 191 19.66 1.40 1.63
CA PRO A 191 20.88 1.61 0.88
C PRO A 191 20.64 2.47 -0.38
N ALA A 192 21.62 3.29 -0.75
CA ALA A 192 21.47 4.18 -1.92
C ALA A 192 21.30 3.42 -3.25
N ASP A 193 21.80 2.21 -3.31
CA ASP A 193 21.77 1.26 -4.43
C ASP A 193 20.65 0.22 -4.31
N ALA A 194 19.74 0.37 -3.34
CA ALA A 194 18.68 -0.62 -3.06
C ALA A 194 17.80 -0.97 -4.28
N LEU A 195 17.72 -0.10 -5.29
CA LEU A 195 17.00 -0.39 -6.54
C LEU A 195 17.90 -1.00 -7.64
N ASP A 196 19.21 -0.93 -7.51
CA ASP A 196 20.12 -1.32 -8.61
C ASP A 196 20.12 -2.84 -8.83
N THR A 197 19.90 -3.60 -7.77
CA THR A 197 19.81 -5.07 -7.79
C THR A 197 18.42 -5.61 -8.10
N ILE A 198 17.41 -4.73 -8.18
CA ILE A 198 16.02 -5.15 -8.46
C ILE A 198 15.84 -5.30 -9.97
N PRO A 199 15.42 -6.48 -10.46
CA PRO A 199 15.25 -6.74 -11.89
C PRO A 199 14.01 -6.04 -12.46
N GLU A 200 14.02 -5.83 -13.76
CA GLU A 200 12.86 -5.40 -14.54
C GLU A 200 12.03 -6.62 -15.01
N ALA A 201 11.62 -7.43 -14.07
CA ALA A 201 10.93 -8.70 -14.28
C ALA A 201 9.61 -8.74 -13.49
N PRO A 202 8.67 -9.62 -13.87
CA PRO A 202 7.50 -9.94 -13.07
C PRO A 202 7.89 -10.56 -11.72
N GLY A 203 7.07 -10.31 -10.68
CA GLY A 203 7.30 -10.93 -9.38
C GLY A 203 6.54 -10.25 -8.25
N VAL A 204 6.90 -10.68 -7.04
CA VAL A 204 6.40 -10.12 -5.79
C VAL A 204 7.53 -9.45 -5.03
N TYR A 205 7.19 -8.43 -4.26
CA TYR A 205 8.13 -7.74 -3.38
C TYR A 205 7.52 -7.58 -1.98
N ARG A 206 8.41 -7.56 -1.01
CA ARG A 206 8.08 -7.45 0.40
C ARG A 206 8.87 -6.31 1.01
N PHE A 207 8.19 -5.45 1.73
CA PHE A 207 8.81 -4.40 2.53
C PHE A 207 8.80 -4.82 3.99
N TYR A 208 9.95 -4.71 4.61
CA TYR A 208 10.14 -5.00 6.03
C TYR A 208 10.60 -3.76 6.78
N GLY A 209 10.09 -3.62 8.01
CA GLY A 209 10.53 -2.64 8.97
C GLY A 209 11.57 -3.19 9.95
N LEU A 210 11.74 -2.50 11.07
CA LEU A 210 12.59 -2.95 12.17
C LEU A 210 12.15 -4.34 12.66
N ASN A 211 13.11 -5.15 13.12
CA ASN A 211 12.90 -6.51 13.62
C ASN A 211 12.22 -7.44 12.60
N ALA A 212 12.46 -7.23 11.30
CA ALA A 212 11.87 -8.00 10.21
C ALA A 212 10.32 -8.02 10.21
N LEU A 213 9.68 -6.98 10.75
CA LEU A 213 8.21 -6.82 10.72
C LEU A 213 7.74 -6.68 9.26
N PRO A 214 6.85 -7.56 8.76
CA PRO A 214 6.31 -7.46 7.41
C PRO A 214 5.38 -6.23 7.33
N LEU A 215 5.77 -5.24 6.54
CA LEU A 215 5.00 -4.02 6.37
C LEU A 215 4.04 -4.12 5.19
N TYR A 216 4.55 -4.55 4.04
CA TYR A 216 3.78 -4.59 2.80
C TYR A 216 4.24 -5.72 1.88
N VAL A 217 3.30 -6.34 1.19
CA VAL A 217 3.53 -7.27 0.08
C VAL A 217 2.83 -6.70 -1.15
N GLY A 218 3.50 -6.74 -2.29
CA GLY A 218 2.92 -6.31 -3.56
C GLY A 218 3.46 -7.11 -4.73
N LYS A 219 2.74 -7.08 -5.84
CA LYS A 219 3.14 -7.72 -7.09
C LYS A 219 3.37 -6.68 -8.20
N SER A 220 4.15 -7.06 -9.18
CA SER A 220 4.31 -6.26 -10.39
C SER A 220 4.67 -7.14 -11.60
N VAL A 221 4.43 -6.62 -12.80
CA VAL A 221 5.01 -7.13 -14.05
C VAL A 221 6.40 -6.54 -14.31
N ASN A 222 6.78 -5.47 -13.60
CA ASN A 222 8.12 -4.89 -13.56
C ASN A 222 8.41 -4.45 -12.13
N LEU A 223 9.18 -5.25 -11.39
CA LEU A 223 9.49 -5.04 -9.99
C LEU A 223 10.20 -3.71 -9.74
N ARG A 224 11.27 -3.39 -10.53
CA ARG A 224 12.04 -2.16 -10.38
C ARG A 224 11.17 -0.91 -10.53
N ALA A 225 10.41 -0.84 -11.62
CA ALA A 225 9.54 0.30 -11.88
C ALA A 225 8.46 0.46 -10.80
N ARG A 226 7.87 -0.64 -10.31
CA ARG A 226 6.84 -0.61 -9.29
C ARG A 226 7.36 -0.16 -7.93
N ILE A 227 8.49 -0.69 -7.51
CA ILE A 227 9.13 -0.33 -6.23
C ILE A 227 9.60 1.12 -6.26
N ALA A 228 10.23 1.57 -7.37
CA ALA A 228 10.58 2.97 -7.56
C ALA A 228 9.36 3.91 -7.51
N ALA A 229 8.21 3.47 -8.07
CA ALA A 229 6.97 4.23 -8.03
C ALA A 229 6.41 4.39 -6.61
N HIS A 230 6.59 3.43 -5.71
CA HIS A 230 6.23 3.59 -4.29
C HIS A 230 6.98 4.78 -3.67
N PHE A 231 8.25 4.92 -3.98
CA PHE A 231 9.09 5.97 -3.42
C PHE A 231 8.94 7.32 -4.11
N SER A 232 8.50 7.37 -5.34
CA SER A 232 8.20 8.64 -6.04
C SER A 232 6.80 9.17 -5.78
N ALA A 233 5.89 8.32 -5.29
CA ALA A 233 4.48 8.65 -5.07
C ALA A 233 4.07 8.67 -3.59
N ASP A 234 4.99 8.46 -2.66
CA ASP A 234 4.73 8.33 -1.22
C ASP A 234 4.21 9.60 -0.54
N TYR A 235 4.37 10.76 -1.19
CA TYR A 235 3.74 12.00 -0.73
C TYR A 235 2.23 12.09 -1.00
N ARG A 236 1.63 11.14 -1.71
CA ARG A 236 0.22 11.20 -2.11
C ARG A 236 -0.73 10.86 -0.98
N SER A 237 -0.30 10.05 -0.01
CA SER A 237 -1.11 9.71 1.15
C SER A 237 -0.26 9.61 2.42
N ALA A 238 -0.90 9.85 3.58
CA ALA A 238 -0.27 9.68 4.88
C ALA A 238 0.17 8.21 5.13
N SER A 239 -0.56 7.25 4.55
CA SER A 239 -0.22 5.83 4.65
C SER A 239 1.05 5.51 3.88
N ASP A 240 1.23 6.06 2.67
CA ASP A 240 2.41 5.83 1.85
C ASP A 240 3.65 6.47 2.47
N LEU A 241 3.50 7.67 3.04
CA LEU A 241 4.59 8.35 3.73
C LEU A 241 5.04 7.57 4.98
N ARG A 242 4.09 7.06 5.80
CA ARG A 242 4.42 6.21 6.96
C ARG A 242 5.11 4.92 6.53
N LEU A 243 4.57 4.22 5.53
CA LEU A 243 5.19 3.02 4.97
C LEU A 243 6.64 3.29 4.56
N SER A 244 6.87 4.39 3.81
CA SER A 244 8.23 4.80 3.40
C SER A 244 9.15 5.12 4.58
N ALA A 245 8.63 5.69 5.67
CA ALA A 245 9.42 6.00 6.85
C ALA A 245 9.85 4.74 7.63
N GLU A 246 9.06 3.67 7.55
CA GLU A 246 9.28 2.42 8.31
C GLU A 246 10.11 1.37 7.55
N ILE A 247 10.20 1.45 6.21
CA ILE A 247 10.89 0.43 5.40
C ILE A 247 12.39 0.46 5.66
N THR A 248 12.94 -0.66 6.11
CA THR A 248 14.38 -0.85 6.31
C THR A 248 14.99 -1.87 5.34
N ARG A 249 14.15 -2.73 4.74
CA ARG A 249 14.61 -3.80 3.83
C ARG A 249 13.57 -4.10 2.77
N ILE A 250 14.05 -4.39 1.57
CA ILE A 250 13.26 -4.85 0.42
C ILE A 250 13.70 -6.26 0.08
N GLU A 251 12.74 -7.18 -0.03
CA GLU A 251 12.95 -8.50 -0.60
C GLU A 251 12.10 -8.65 -1.85
N ILE A 252 12.63 -9.36 -2.83
CA ILE A 252 11.94 -9.68 -4.07
C ILE A 252 11.94 -11.19 -4.32
N GLU A 253 10.94 -11.63 -5.07
CA GLU A 253 10.86 -12.98 -5.62
C GLU A 253 10.35 -12.84 -7.05
N GLU A 254 11.19 -13.19 -8.04
CA GLU A 254 10.81 -13.14 -9.44
C GLU A 254 9.88 -14.29 -9.80
N THR A 255 8.95 -14.04 -10.71
CA THR A 255 8.07 -15.05 -11.33
C THR A 255 8.19 -14.99 -12.84
N ALA A 256 7.83 -16.08 -13.53
CA ALA A 256 7.83 -16.08 -15.00
C ALA A 256 6.78 -15.14 -15.59
N GLY A 257 5.67 -14.91 -14.87
CA GLY A 257 4.58 -14.07 -15.36
C GLY A 257 3.72 -13.43 -14.28
N GLU A 258 2.63 -12.80 -14.72
CA GLU A 258 1.71 -12.07 -13.85
C GLU A 258 0.86 -13.02 -13.00
N LEU A 259 0.50 -14.19 -13.53
CA LEU A 259 -0.35 -15.15 -12.79
C LEU A 259 0.40 -15.67 -11.57
N GLY A 260 1.65 -16.12 -11.72
CA GLY A 260 2.51 -16.53 -10.62
C GLY A 260 2.69 -15.43 -9.58
N ALA A 261 2.92 -14.18 -10.02
CA ALA A 261 3.04 -13.02 -9.12
C ALA A 261 1.77 -12.78 -8.31
N LEU A 262 0.57 -12.90 -8.92
CA LEU A 262 -0.72 -12.73 -8.24
C LEU A 262 -0.99 -13.83 -7.22
N LEU A 263 -0.72 -15.09 -7.58
CA LEU A 263 -0.87 -16.24 -6.69
C LEU A 263 0.04 -16.13 -5.48
N ARG A 264 1.30 -15.77 -5.72
CA ARG A 264 2.30 -15.63 -4.68
C ARG A 264 2.03 -14.44 -3.76
N GLU A 265 1.58 -13.30 -4.30
CA GLU A 265 1.13 -12.15 -3.50
C GLU A 265 -0.01 -12.56 -2.56
N SER A 266 -1.05 -13.24 -3.08
CA SER A 266 -2.17 -13.71 -2.27
C SER A 266 -1.72 -14.62 -1.13
N GLN A 267 -0.84 -15.56 -1.41
CA GLN A 267 -0.28 -16.48 -0.42
C GLN A 267 0.50 -15.72 0.65
N LEU A 268 1.43 -14.85 0.25
CA LEU A 268 2.28 -14.10 1.16
C LEU A 268 1.50 -13.13 2.05
N VAL A 269 0.47 -12.47 1.52
CA VAL A 269 -0.39 -11.60 2.34
C VAL A 269 -1.12 -12.39 3.43
N LYS A 270 -1.59 -13.60 3.12
CA LYS A 270 -2.29 -14.48 4.08
C LYS A 270 -1.35 -15.08 5.13
N THR A 271 -0.11 -15.40 4.74
CA THR A 271 0.87 -16.01 5.64
C THR A 271 1.55 -14.98 6.53
N LEU A 272 1.97 -13.84 5.96
CA LEU A 272 2.76 -12.83 6.65
C LEU A 272 1.92 -11.78 7.37
N LEU A 273 0.64 -11.63 7.01
CA LEU A 273 -0.29 -10.63 7.57
C LEU A 273 0.30 -9.21 7.64
N PRO A 274 0.84 -8.65 6.55
CA PRO A 274 1.60 -7.42 6.58
C PRO A 274 0.75 -6.21 7.01
N ALA A 275 1.38 -5.26 7.73
CA ALA A 275 0.69 -4.16 8.42
C ALA A 275 -0.14 -3.28 7.48
N TYR A 276 0.35 -3.00 6.26
CA TYR A 276 -0.25 -2.06 5.31
C TYR A 276 -1.14 -2.71 4.24
N ASN A 277 -1.24 -4.05 4.15
CA ASN A 277 -2.15 -4.74 3.22
C ASN A 277 -3.59 -4.88 3.74
N GLN A 278 -4.13 -3.88 4.43
CA GLN A 278 -5.46 -3.97 5.10
C GLN A 278 -6.59 -4.38 4.18
N ARG A 279 -6.59 -3.96 2.92
CA ARG A 279 -7.65 -4.32 1.93
C ARG A 279 -7.62 -5.80 1.57
N LEU A 280 -6.44 -6.41 1.45
CA LEU A 280 -6.28 -7.84 1.15
C LEU A 280 -6.56 -8.72 2.37
N ARG A 281 -6.26 -8.24 3.59
CA ARG A 281 -6.65 -8.92 4.84
C ARG A 281 -8.17 -9.07 4.97
N ARG A 282 -8.95 -8.03 4.65
CA ARG A 282 -10.42 -8.06 4.68
C ARG A 282 -11.03 -9.00 3.64
N ARG A 283 -10.29 -9.38 2.60
CA ARG A 283 -10.73 -10.35 1.60
C ARG A 283 -10.73 -11.80 2.12
N ALA A 284 -10.02 -12.11 3.21
CA ALA A 284 -10.10 -13.40 3.88
C ALA A 284 -11.50 -13.68 4.49
N GLU A 285 -12.38 -12.68 4.58
CA GLU A 285 -13.76 -12.79 5.05
C GLU A 285 -14.78 -12.93 3.90
N MET A 286 -14.34 -13.28 2.69
CA MET A 286 -15.27 -13.49 1.57
C MET A 286 -16.26 -14.60 1.89
N VAL A 287 -17.50 -14.43 1.41
CA VAL A 287 -18.59 -15.36 1.62
C VAL A 287 -19.28 -15.73 0.31
N ALA A 288 -19.89 -16.91 0.29
CA ALA A 288 -20.88 -17.30 -0.70
C ALA A 288 -22.25 -17.51 -0.03
N LEU A 289 -23.31 -17.40 -0.81
CA LEU A 289 -24.63 -17.87 -0.40
C LEU A 289 -24.73 -19.34 -0.75
N SER A 290 -25.10 -20.18 0.19
CA SER A 290 -25.49 -21.58 -0.02
C SER A 290 -27.02 -21.68 -0.09
N VAL A 291 -27.51 -22.27 -1.14
CA VAL A 291 -28.93 -22.53 -1.32
C VAL A 291 -29.11 -24.04 -1.36
N ALA A 292 -29.70 -24.62 -0.30
CA ALA A 292 -29.94 -26.04 -0.20
C ALA A 292 -30.77 -26.57 -1.37
N ALA A 293 -30.80 -27.90 -1.57
CA ALA A 293 -31.69 -28.52 -2.55
C ALA A 293 -33.18 -28.37 -2.14
N GLU A 294 -33.45 -28.49 -0.84
CA GLU A 294 -34.76 -28.30 -0.25
C GLU A 294 -35.08 -26.80 -0.06
N PRO A 295 -36.37 -26.42 0.01
CA PRO A 295 -36.83 -25.05 0.12
C PRO A 295 -36.51 -24.43 1.50
N GLU A 296 -35.28 -24.02 1.71
CA GLU A 296 -34.77 -23.35 2.91
C GLU A 296 -34.27 -21.94 2.61
N ALA A 297 -34.07 -21.12 3.66
CA ALA A 297 -33.45 -19.81 3.52
C ALA A 297 -31.97 -19.99 3.18
N PRO A 298 -31.40 -19.12 2.30
CA PRO A 298 -29.97 -19.18 1.98
C PRO A 298 -29.08 -18.96 3.20
N ASP A 299 -28.07 -19.80 3.35
CA ASP A 299 -27.02 -19.63 4.35
C ASP A 299 -25.83 -18.86 3.80
N TYR A 300 -25.03 -18.27 4.73
CA TYR A 300 -23.81 -17.53 4.41
C TYR A 300 -22.61 -18.40 4.77
N VAL A 301 -21.92 -18.93 3.77
CA VAL A 301 -20.76 -19.81 3.92
C VAL A 301 -19.49 -19.00 3.72
N ARG A 302 -18.56 -19.09 4.67
CA ARG A 302 -17.25 -18.45 4.57
C ARG A 302 -16.33 -19.21 3.61
N SER A 303 -15.40 -18.49 2.99
CA SER A 303 -14.45 -19.08 2.03
C SER A 303 -13.58 -20.20 2.60
N ASP A 304 -13.25 -20.12 3.89
CA ASP A 304 -12.39 -21.07 4.58
C ASP A 304 -13.02 -22.43 4.88
N VAL A 305 -14.34 -22.57 4.70
CA VAL A 305 -15.09 -23.83 4.89
C VAL A 305 -15.71 -24.37 3.60
N ILE A 306 -15.45 -23.72 2.45
CA ILE A 306 -15.93 -24.20 1.16
C ILE A 306 -15.00 -25.31 0.66
N GLU A 307 -15.56 -26.46 0.33
CA GLU A 307 -14.84 -27.54 -0.35
C GLU A 307 -14.90 -27.33 -1.87
N ALA A 308 -13.77 -27.60 -2.53
CA ALA A 308 -13.62 -27.31 -3.96
C ALA A 308 -14.53 -28.12 -4.88
N ASP A 309 -14.96 -29.30 -4.46
CA ASP A 309 -15.88 -30.19 -5.14
C ASP A 309 -17.35 -29.90 -4.83
N ALA A 310 -17.61 -29.07 -3.81
CA ALA A 310 -18.97 -28.74 -3.34
C ALA A 310 -19.47 -27.37 -3.80
N LEU A 311 -19.05 -26.91 -4.99
CA LEU A 311 -19.44 -25.59 -5.51
C LEU A 311 -20.88 -25.52 -6.03
N GLU A 312 -21.51 -26.63 -6.24
CA GLU A 312 -22.93 -26.68 -6.59
C GLU A 312 -23.77 -26.02 -5.50
N ASN A 313 -24.76 -25.25 -5.91
CA ASN A 313 -25.64 -24.52 -4.99
C ASN A 313 -24.97 -23.38 -4.21
N LEU A 314 -23.71 -22.98 -4.55
CA LEU A 314 -23.05 -21.81 -4.03
C LEU A 314 -23.13 -20.66 -5.04
N TYR A 315 -23.42 -19.47 -4.50
CA TYR A 315 -23.62 -18.25 -5.26
C TYR A 315 -22.73 -17.11 -4.68
N GLY A 316 -21.97 -16.45 -5.53
CA GLY A 316 -21.03 -15.39 -5.12
C GLY A 316 -19.87 -15.25 -6.13
N PRO A 317 -18.65 -14.96 -5.66
CA PRO A 317 -18.28 -14.62 -4.29
C PRO A 317 -18.60 -13.16 -3.92
N PHE A 318 -18.90 -12.92 -2.67
CA PHE A 318 -19.16 -11.59 -2.11
C PHE A 318 -18.04 -11.20 -1.14
N ALA A 319 -17.64 -9.93 -1.13
CA ALA A 319 -16.55 -9.44 -0.28
C ALA A 319 -16.89 -9.42 1.22
N SER A 320 -18.17 -9.56 1.57
CA SER A 320 -18.64 -9.62 2.96
C SER A 320 -20.07 -10.16 3.04
N ARG A 321 -20.48 -10.63 4.22
CA ARG A 321 -21.87 -11.02 4.51
C ARG A 321 -22.86 -9.87 4.24
N ARG A 322 -22.45 -8.62 4.48
CA ARG A 322 -23.28 -7.46 4.16
C ARG A 322 -23.54 -7.36 2.65
N GLN A 323 -22.49 -7.46 1.83
CA GLN A 323 -22.64 -7.42 0.37
C GLN A 323 -23.49 -8.58 -0.16
N ALA A 324 -23.30 -9.79 0.37
CA ALA A 324 -24.12 -10.94 0.01
C ALA A 324 -25.60 -10.68 0.33
N ARG A 325 -25.90 -10.11 1.49
CA ARG A 325 -27.26 -9.76 1.90
C ARG A 325 -27.87 -8.65 1.03
N GLU A 326 -27.08 -7.66 0.63
CA GLU A 326 -27.52 -6.59 -0.30
C GLU A 326 -27.82 -7.17 -1.68
N ALA A 327 -26.98 -8.08 -2.19
CA ALA A 327 -27.23 -8.79 -3.45
C ALA A 327 -28.50 -9.64 -3.37
N LEU A 328 -28.70 -10.39 -2.27
CA LEU A 328 -29.91 -11.18 -2.06
C LEU A 328 -31.17 -10.30 -1.99
N ARG A 329 -31.09 -9.11 -1.39
CA ARG A 329 -32.20 -8.14 -1.40
C ARG A 329 -32.52 -7.61 -2.80
N ALA A 330 -31.50 -7.31 -3.59
CA ALA A 330 -31.68 -6.88 -4.97
C ALA A 330 -32.34 -7.95 -5.81
N VAL A 331 -31.88 -9.20 -5.72
CA VAL A 331 -32.48 -10.37 -6.37
C VAL A 331 -33.91 -10.57 -5.91
N ALA A 332 -34.18 -10.43 -4.60
CA ALA A 332 -35.55 -10.58 -4.08
C ALA A 332 -36.52 -9.51 -4.61
N ALA A 333 -36.02 -8.29 -4.82
CA ALA A 333 -36.83 -7.21 -5.40
C ALA A 333 -37.09 -7.43 -6.89
N GLU A 334 -36.10 -7.86 -7.67
CA GLU A 334 -36.19 -8.12 -9.10
C GLU A 334 -37.14 -9.30 -9.40
N ALA A 335 -37.01 -10.39 -8.64
CA ALA A 335 -37.75 -11.62 -8.86
C ALA A 335 -39.01 -11.76 -7.97
N ALA A 336 -39.45 -10.69 -7.31
CA ALA A 336 -40.61 -10.67 -6.40
C ALA A 336 -40.59 -11.79 -5.36
N LEU A 337 -39.42 -12.08 -4.75
CA LEU A 337 -39.24 -13.14 -3.77
C LEU A 337 -39.67 -12.72 -2.37
N CYS A 338 -40.01 -13.70 -1.54
CA CYS A 338 -40.45 -13.47 -0.18
C CYS A 338 -39.29 -13.21 0.78
N TRP A 339 -39.25 -12.05 1.42
CA TRP A 339 -38.16 -11.68 2.34
C TRP A 339 -38.06 -12.56 3.58
N THR A 340 -39.20 -13.02 4.11
CA THR A 340 -39.24 -13.94 5.25
C THR A 340 -38.67 -15.33 4.86
N ALA A 341 -39.05 -15.86 3.69
CA ALA A 341 -38.54 -17.14 3.20
C ALA A 341 -37.01 -17.07 2.91
N LEU A 342 -36.48 -15.88 2.60
CA LEU A 342 -35.04 -15.65 2.38
C LEU A 342 -34.27 -15.32 3.66
N GLY A 343 -34.91 -15.33 4.84
CA GLY A 343 -34.25 -14.92 6.08
C GLY A 343 -33.82 -13.43 6.15
N LEU A 344 -34.32 -12.61 5.22
CA LEU A 344 -34.03 -11.16 5.20
C LEU A 344 -34.86 -10.38 6.22
N GLU A 345 -35.99 -10.91 6.60
CA GLU A 345 -36.94 -10.38 7.58
C GLU A 345 -37.39 -11.49 8.54
N ARG A 346 -37.43 -11.20 9.84
CA ARG A 346 -37.98 -12.06 10.87
C ARG A 346 -39.34 -11.51 11.31
N ARG A 347 -40.42 -12.08 10.84
CA ARG A 347 -41.76 -11.59 11.11
C ARG A 347 -42.77 -12.74 11.09
N SER A 348 -43.77 -12.69 11.95
CA SER A 348 -44.98 -13.50 11.86
C SER A 348 -46.00 -12.83 10.93
N GLY A 349 -46.55 -13.58 9.97
CA GLY A 349 -47.50 -13.07 8.98
C GLY A 349 -46.86 -12.50 7.71
N PRO A 350 -47.58 -11.69 6.93
CA PRO A 350 -47.12 -11.23 5.62
C PRO A 350 -45.86 -10.34 5.75
N CYS A 351 -44.83 -10.68 4.97
CA CYS A 351 -43.57 -9.90 4.93
C CYS A 351 -43.80 -8.49 4.38
N PHE A 352 -42.86 -7.58 4.61
CA PHE A 352 -42.98 -6.19 4.15
C PHE A 352 -43.14 -6.10 2.63
N ALA A 353 -42.43 -6.92 1.86
CA ALA A 353 -42.57 -6.97 0.40
C ALA A 353 -43.96 -7.42 -0.03
N ARG A 354 -44.63 -8.33 0.74
CA ARG A 354 -46.00 -8.73 0.46
C ARG A 354 -47.00 -7.63 0.70
N GLN A 355 -46.81 -6.84 1.76
CA GLN A 355 -47.66 -5.68 2.04
C GLN A 355 -47.60 -4.63 0.92
N LEU A 356 -46.43 -4.50 0.29
CA LEU A 356 -46.20 -3.61 -0.87
C LEU A 356 -46.61 -4.27 -2.22
N ARG A 357 -47.19 -5.46 -2.23
CA ARG A 357 -47.49 -6.26 -3.42
C ARG A 357 -46.29 -6.58 -4.30
N LYS A 358 -45.08 -6.65 -3.70
CA LYS A 358 -43.80 -6.98 -4.35
C LYS A 358 -43.29 -8.37 -4.01
N CYS A 359 -44.16 -9.28 -3.57
CA CYS A 359 -43.87 -10.66 -3.22
C CYS A 359 -45.06 -11.55 -3.59
N ALA A 360 -44.79 -12.73 -4.16
CA ALA A 360 -45.81 -13.68 -4.57
C ALA A 360 -46.55 -14.32 -3.38
N GLY A 361 -46.02 -14.26 -2.17
CA GLY A 361 -46.72 -14.59 -0.94
C GLY A 361 -46.38 -15.96 -0.34
N ALA A 362 -45.16 -16.43 -0.48
CA ALA A 362 -44.71 -17.69 0.16
C ALA A 362 -44.86 -17.63 1.69
N CYS A 363 -44.69 -16.47 2.34
CA CYS A 363 -44.90 -16.29 3.77
C CYS A 363 -46.34 -16.43 4.26
N VAL A 364 -47.32 -16.42 3.37
CA VAL A 364 -48.76 -16.56 3.67
C VAL A 364 -49.39 -17.76 2.92
N GLY A 365 -48.59 -18.66 2.36
CA GLY A 365 -49.04 -19.84 1.65
C GLY A 365 -49.64 -19.57 0.27
N ALA A 366 -49.58 -18.35 -0.26
CA ALA A 366 -50.09 -18.02 -1.58
C ALA A 366 -49.22 -18.55 -2.73
N GLU A 367 -47.95 -18.80 -2.45
CA GLU A 367 -46.99 -19.43 -3.35
C GLU A 367 -46.39 -20.69 -2.69
N PRO A 368 -46.35 -21.84 -3.39
CA PRO A 368 -45.74 -23.05 -2.86
C PRO A 368 -44.23 -22.83 -2.60
N PRO A 369 -43.68 -23.36 -1.48
CA PRO A 369 -42.25 -23.21 -1.17
C PRO A 369 -41.32 -23.66 -2.29
N ALA A 370 -41.61 -24.76 -2.95
CA ALA A 370 -40.83 -25.28 -4.08
C ALA A 370 -40.80 -24.32 -5.29
N ALA A 371 -41.92 -23.66 -5.60
CA ALA A 371 -42.01 -22.68 -6.70
C ALA A 371 -41.19 -21.43 -6.36
N HIS A 372 -41.29 -20.92 -5.11
CA HIS A 372 -40.45 -19.81 -4.61
C HIS A 372 -38.98 -20.17 -4.69
N HIS A 373 -38.60 -21.36 -4.26
CA HIS A 373 -37.22 -21.84 -4.26
C HIS A 373 -36.64 -21.98 -5.68
N ALA A 374 -37.41 -22.50 -6.64
CA ALA A 374 -37.00 -22.58 -8.04
C ALA A 374 -36.70 -21.17 -8.62
N ARG A 375 -37.58 -20.18 -8.36
CA ARG A 375 -37.36 -18.79 -8.77
C ARG A 375 -36.16 -18.16 -8.10
N LEU A 376 -35.89 -18.48 -6.83
CA LEU A 376 -34.67 -18.04 -6.15
C LEU A 376 -33.42 -18.54 -6.85
N ARG A 377 -33.34 -19.83 -7.17
CA ARG A 377 -32.20 -20.44 -7.87
C ARG A 377 -32.02 -19.85 -9.26
N GLU A 378 -33.09 -19.64 -10.01
CA GLU A 378 -33.05 -18.98 -11.31
C GLU A 378 -32.52 -17.53 -11.20
N ALA A 379 -33.05 -16.75 -10.28
CA ALA A 379 -32.66 -15.37 -10.07
C ALA A 379 -31.19 -15.21 -9.57
N LEU A 380 -30.69 -16.21 -8.82
CA LEU A 380 -29.30 -16.26 -8.37
C LEU A 380 -28.33 -16.84 -9.41
N ALA A 381 -28.79 -17.41 -10.53
CA ALA A 381 -27.95 -18.09 -11.52
C ALA A 381 -26.76 -17.24 -12.01
N ARG A 382 -26.95 -15.93 -12.12
CA ARG A 382 -25.86 -14.96 -12.47
C ARG A 382 -24.70 -14.90 -11.46
N TYR A 383 -24.95 -15.36 -10.24
CA TYR A 383 -23.96 -15.45 -9.17
C TYR A 383 -23.44 -16.87 -8.93
N ALA A 384 -23.95 -17.87 -9.66
CA ALA A 384 -23.56 -19.27 -9.47
C ALA A 384 -22.03 -19.41 -9.60
N LEU A 385 -21.38 -20.08 -8.65
CA LEU A 385 -19.98 -20.44 -8.77
C LEU A 385 -19.85 -21.47 -9.90
N LYS A 386 -18.83 -21.26 -10.73
CA LYS A 386 -18.61 -22.15 -11.89
C LYS A 386 -17.91 -23.42 -11.41
N PRO A 387 -18.41 -24.60 -11.81
CA PRO A 387 -17.67 -25.84 -11.58
C PRO A 387 -16.30 -25.80 -12.28
N TRP A 388 -15.40 -26.68 -11.84
CA TRP A 388 -14.11 -26.83 -12.50
C TRP A 388 -14.29 -27.32 -13.94
N PRO A 389 -13.77 -26.60 -14.95
CA PRO A 389 -14.08 -26.90 -16.36
C PRO A 389 -13.15 -27.94 -16.98
N TYR A 390 -12.19 -28.49 -16.22
CA TYR A 390 -11.18 -29.41 -16.73
C TYR A 390 -11.33 -30.81 -16.10
N ALA A 391 -10.91 -31.84 -16.83
CA ALA A 391 -10.93 -33.21 -16.35
C ALA A 391 -9.70 -33.51 -15.46
N GLY A 392 -9.58 -32.89 -14.29
CA GLY A 392 -8.50 -33.17 -13.35
C GLY A 392 -7.47 -32.03 -13.22
N THR A 393 -6.20 -32.39 -13.05
CA THR A 393 -5.11 -31.42 -12.80
C THR A 393 -4.64 -30.77 -14.09
N ILE A 394 -4.43 -29.44 -14.05
CA ILE A 394 -3.89 -28.70 -15.18
C ILE A 394 -2.66 -27.87 -14.76
N GLY A 395 -1.83 -27.57 -15.73
CA GLY A 395 -0.76 -26.59 -15.63
C GLY A 395 -1.05 -25.37 -16.50
N ALA A 396 -0.93 -24.17 -15.97
CA ALA A 396 -0.89 -22.94 -16.74
C ALA A 396 0.57 -22.51 -16.91
N LEU A 397 1.04 -22.49 -18.17
CA LEU A 397 2.41 -22.17 -18.50
C LEU A 397 2.59 -20.66 -18.58
N GLU A 398 3.59 -20.14 -17.88
CA GLU A 398 4.08 -18.77 -18.01
C GLU A 398 5.55 -18.77 -18.42
N SER A 399 5.95 -17.81 -19.24
CA SER A 399 7.35 -17.57 -19.61
C SER A 399 7.69 -16.10 -19.49
N SER A 400 8.89 -15.79 -19.02
CA SER A 400 9.39 -14.41 -18.98
C SER A 400 9.58 -13.90 -20.42
N LEU A 401 9.51 -12.56 -20.60
CA LEU A 401 9.66 -11.91 -21.90
C LEU A 401 10.99 -12.25 -22.61
N ILE A 402 12.03 -12.57 -21.84
CA ILE A 402 13.36 -12.93 -22.33
C ILE A 402 13.50 -14.45 -22.51
N GLY A 403 12.47 -15.24 -22.13
CA GLY A 403 12.45 -16.69 -22.28
C GLY A 403 13.33 -17.48 -21.30
N GLU A 404 14.05 -16.82 -20.41
CA GLU A 404 14.99 -17.46 -19.48
C GLU A 404 14.31 -18.14 -18.28
N ARG A 405 13.09 -17.73 -17.94
CA ARG A 405 12.33 -18.32 -16.84
C ARG A 405 11.01 -18.87 -17.36
N ILE A 406 10.77 -20.12 -17.11
CA ILE A 406 9.52 -20.81 -17.42
C ILE A 406 8.97 -21.37 -16.10
N GLU A 407 7.70 -21.13 -15.82
CA GLU A 407 7.02 -21.66 -14.64
C GLU A 407 5.69 -22.26 -15.05
N LEU A 408 5.34 -23.39 -14.45
CA LEU A 408 4.06 -24.06 -14.59
C LEU A 408 3.28 -23.88 -13.30
N GLN A 409 2.20 -23.12 -13.36
CA GLN A 409 1.27 -22.97 -12.24
C GLN A 409 0.30 -24.12 -12.25
N VAL A 410 0.31 -24.98 -11.22
CA VAL A 410 -0.46 -26.21 -11.14
C VAL A 410 -1.76 -26.00 -10.40
N PHE A 411 -2.87 -26.44 -11.00
CA PHE A 411 -4.23 -26.26 -10.45
C PHE A 411 -5.04 -27.52 -10.53
N ARG A 412 -5.94 -27.70 -9.54
CA ARG A 412 -7.01 -28.69 -9.55
C ARG A 412 -8.20 -28.14 -8.77
N ASP A 413 -9.39 -28.30 -9.28
CA ASP A 413 -10.65 -27.91 -8.61
C ASP A 413 -10.64 -26.47 -8.10
N TRP A 414 -10.17 -25.52 -8.94
CA TRP A 414 -9.96 -24.12 -8.60
C TRP A 414 -8.93 -23.83 -7.49
N CYS A 415 -8.24 -24.84 -7.01
CA CYS A 415 -7.16 -24.70 -6.03
C CYS A 415 -5.80 -24.59 -6.71
N TRP A 416 -4.96 -23.69 -6.24
CA TRP A 416 -3.57 -23.62 -6.65
C TRP A 416 -2.77 -24.59 -5.80
N LEU A 417 -2.13 -25.59 -6.45
CA LEU A 417 -1.32 -26.60 -5.81
C LEU A 417 0.12 -26.18 -5.64
N GLY A 418 0.66 -25.33 -6.54
CA GLY A 418 2.02 -24.86 -6.49
C GLY A 418 2.53 -24.37 -7.84
N THR A 419 3.81 -23.98 -7.83
CA THR A 419 4.56 -23.57 -9.02
C THR A 419 5.67 -24.60 -9.26
N ALA A 420 5.69 -25.22 -10.43
CA ALA A 420 6.80 -26.06 -10.87
C ALA A 420 7.75 -25.25 -11.77
N ARG A 421 9.02 -25.22 -11.43
CA ARG A 421 10.12 -24.59 -12.19
C ARG A 421 10.95 -25.61 -12.93
N GLU A 422 10.96 -26.82 -12.41
CA GLU A 422 11.62 -28.00 -12.98
C GLU A 422 10.73 -29.24 -12.85
N GLU A 423 11.13 -30.33 -13.50
CA GLU A 423 10.33 -31.56 -13.53
C GLU A 423 10.17 -32.18 -12.14
N SER A 424 11.18 -32.08 -11.29
CA SER A 424 11.15 -32.55 -9.90
C SER A 424 10.09 -31.84 -9.06
N ASP A 425 9.91 -30.51 -9.25
CA ASP A 425 8.85 -29.76 -8.59
C ASP A 425 7.47 -30.28 -8.99
N LEU A 426 7.29 -30.54 -10.28
CA LEU A 426 6.02 -31.05 -10.82
C LEU A 426 5.68 -32.42 -10.23
N TYR A 427 6.64 -33.34 -10.20
CA TYR A 427 6.45 -34.65 -9.57
C TYR A 427 6.10 -34.52 -8.09
N ALA A 428 6.80 -33.68 -7.34
CA ALA A 428 6.52 -33.47 -5.92
C ALA A 428 5.10 -32.93 -5.68
N ILE A 429 4.62 -32.00 -6.52
CA ILE A 429 3.26 -31.46 -6.43
C ILE A 429 2.21 -32.51 -6.77
N LEU A 430 2.46 -33.37 -7.76
CA LEU A 430 1.48 -34.37 -8.20
C LEU A 430 1.43 -35.62 -7.30
N GLU A 431 2.56 -36.04 -6.74
CA GLU A 431 2.63 -37.24 -5.85
C GLU A 431 2.12 -36.91 -4.44
N THR A 432 2.43 -35.73 -3.93
CA THR A 432 2.01 -35.28 -2.60
C THR A 432 1.36 -33.91 -2.73
N PRO A 433 0.14 -33.83 -3.31
CA PRO A 433 -0.51 -32.54 -3.48
C PRO A 433 -0.67 -31.88 -2.12
N PRO A 434 -0.22 -30.63 -1.97
CA PRO A 434 -0.42 -29.89 -0.74
C PRO A 434 -1.91 -29.83 -0.45
N ARG A 435 -2.29 -29.87 0.82
CA ARG A 435 -3.70 -29.76 1.24
C ARG A 435 -4.22 -28.40 0.75
N ALA A 436 -4.74 -28.41 -0.48
CA ALA A 436 -5.20 -27.23 -1.15
C ALA A 436 -6.54 -26.81 -0.55
N ALA A 437 -6.53 -25.71 0.22
CA ALA A 437 -7.77 -25.10 0.65
C ALA A 437 -8.36 -24.30 -0.51
N PHE A 438 -9.66 -24.47 -0.76
CA PHE A 438 -10.38 -23.63 -1.70
C PHE A 438 -10.37 -22.17 -1.20
N ASP A 439 -10.11 -21.25 -2.11
CA ASP A 439 -9.96 -19.84 -1.80
C ASP A 439 -10.72 -19.00 -2.81
N LEU A 440 -11.76 -18.30 -2.35
CA LEU A 440 -12.60 -17.48 -3.21
C LEU A 440 -11.86 -16.34 -3.93
N ASP A 441 -10.74 -15.82 -3.37
CA ASP A 441 -9.91 -14.84 -4.07
C ASP A 441 -9.16 -15.47 -5.23
N ILE A 442 -8.56 -16.65 -5.00
CA ILE A 442 -7.89 -17.45 -6.04
C ILE A 442 -8.93 -17.89 -7.09
N TYR A 443 -10.07 -18.39 -6.66
CA TYR A 443 -11.17 -18.73 -7.58
C TYR A 443 -11.53 -17.57 -8.52
N ARG A 444 -11.76 -16.36 -7.96
CA ARG A 444 -12.07 -15.16 -8.76
C ARG A 444 -10.96 -14.80 -9.76
N LEU A 445 -9.71 -14.97 -9.33
CA LEU A 445 -8.54 -14.74 -10.17
C LEU A 445 -8.53 -15.74 -11.32
N LEU A 446 -8.69 -17.02 -11.03
CA LEU A 446 -8.59 -18.11 -11.99
C LEU A 446 -9.73 -18.08 -13.02
N VAL A 447 -10.97 -17.83 -12.59
CA VAL A 447 -12.11 -17.66 -13.52
C VAL A 447 -11.85 -16.61 -14.60
N LYS A 448 -11.06 -15.56 -14.27
CA LYS A 448 -10.72 -14.49 -15.23
C LYS A 448 -9.47 -14.77 -16.04
N ARG A 449 -8.49 -15.49 -15.48
CA ARG A 449 -7.15 -15.63 -16.06
C ARG A 449 -6.94 -16.94 -16.82
N LEU A 450 -7.46 -18.07 -16.32
CA LEU A 450 -7.29 -19.38 -16.96
C LEU A 450 -7.78 -19.42 -18.42
N PRO A 451 -8.94 -18.81 -18.80
CA PRO A 451 -9.37 -18.81 -20.19
C PRO A 451 -8.40 -18.14 -21.18
N ARG A 452 -7.43 -17.38 -20.66
CA ARG A 452 -6.43 -16.67 -21.46
C ARG A 452 -5.03 -17.25 -21.31
N ALA A 453 -4.86 -18.27 -20.48
CA ALA A 453 -3.58 -18.91 -20.22
C ALA A 453 -3.32 -20.08 -21.18
N THR A 454 -2.05 -20.41 -21.39
CA THR A 454 -1.67 -21.63 -22.10
C THR A 454 -1.80 -22.82 -21.16
N ILE A 455 -2.87 -23.60 -21.31
CA ILE A 455 -3.22 -24.72 -20.43
C ILE A 455 -2.63 -26.02 -20.96
N ARG A 456 -2.09 -26.86 -20.06
CA ARG A 456 -1.66 -28.22 -20.32
C ARG A 456 -2.33 -29.17 -19.31
N PRO A 457 -3.02 -30.23 -19.75
CA PRO A 457 -3.47 -31.31 -18.86
C PRO A 457 -2.25 -32.01 -18.25
N LEU A 458 -2.32 -32.37 -16.97
CA LEU A 458 -1.20 -32.98 -16.22
C LEU A 458 -1.55 -34.41 -15.73
N ASP A 459 -2.82 -34.78 -15.71
CA ASP A 459 -3.21 -36.16 -15.41
C ASP A 459 -2.80 -37.06 -16.59
N ARG A 460 -2.26 -38.23 -16.27
CA ARG A 460 -2.00 -39.24 -17.31
C ARG A 460 -3.34 -39.70 -17.89
N PRO A 461 -3.40 -39.92 -19.21
CA PRO A 461 -4.62 -40.48 -19.85
C PRO A 461 -4.97 -41.85 -19.27
#